data_c39537fa366f965576e4644f321431ea
#
_entry.id   c39537fa366f965576e4644f321431ea
#
_cell.length_a   1.000
_cell.length_b   1.000
_cell.length_c   1.000
_cell.angle_alpha   90.00
_cell.angle_beta   90.00
_cell.angle_gamma   90.00
#
_symmetry.space_group_name_H-M   'P 1'
#
loop_
_entity.id
_entity.type
_entity.pdbx_description
1 polymer ?
#
loop_
_entity_poly.entity_id
_entity_poly.type
_entity_poly.pdbx_seq_one_letter_code
_entity_poly.pdbx_strand_id
1 'polypeptide(L)'
;AMAASGTVALELAIAGVPHIIGYKVSPLTAVLVRKFMHIQFVNLSNIMLGREVVPELLQEQCVPGNICRYIKRFLAKDDIFERQTDGFQKVREILGLGEQTPSENACDAVLKLIEEKKQTR
;
A
#
# COMPACT_ATOMS: atom_id res chain seq x y z
N ALA A 1 -2.75 -3.09 -12.71
CA ALA A 1 -4.06 -2.45 -12.40
C ALA A 1 -3.90 -0.96 -12.13
N MET A 2 -5.02 -0.26 -11.96
CA MET A 2 -5.08 1.12 -11.47
C MET A 2 -6.10 1.17 -10.34
N ALA A 3 -5.75 1.78 -9.23
CA ALA A 3 -6.62 1.91 -8.06
C ALA A 3 -6.57 3.33 -7.47
N ALA A 4 -7.57 3.68 -6.68
CA ALA A 4 -7.47 4.80 -5.76
C ALA A 4 -6.66 4.40 -4.52
N SER A 5 -6.21 5.39 -3.74
CA SER A 5 -5.58 5.12 -2.45
C SER A 5 -6.58 4.44 -1.49
N GLY A 6 -6.08 3.51 -0.65
CA GLY A 6 -6.89 2.81 0.35
C GLY A 6 -6.56 1.32 0.45
N THR A 7 -7.46 0.56 1.09
CA THR A 7 -7.30 -0.89 1.34
C THR A 7 -7.22 -1.71 0.05
N VAL A 8 -7.94 -1.32 -1.01
CA VAL A 8 -7.89 -2.00 -2.32
C VAL A 8 -6.47 -2.06 -2.88
N ALA A 9 -5.68 -1.00 -2.70
CA ALA A 9 -4.29 -0.99 -3.14
C ALA A 9 -3.43 -2.00 -2.37
N LEU A 10 -3.69 -2.17 -1.07
CA LEU A 10 -3.02 -3.18 -0.26
C LEU A 10 -3.45 -4.60 -0.67
N GLU A 11 -4.72 -4.82 -0.96
CA GLU A 11 -5.24 -6.10 -1.46
C GLU A 11 -4.59 -6.48 -2.81
N LEU A 12 -4.43 -5.52 -3.71
CA LEU A 12 -3.70 -5.73 -4.97
C LEU A 12 -2.23 -6.11 -4.73
N ALA A 13 -1.57 -5.46 -3.77
CA ALA A 13 -0.20 -5.80 -3.40
C ALA A 13 -0.10 -7.22 -2.82
N ILE A 14 -1.02 -7.60 -1.93
CA ILE A 14 -1.12 -8.95 -1.36
C ILE A 14 -1.36 -9.99 -2.47
N ALA A 15 -2.21 -9.67 -3.43
CA ALA A 15 -2.47 -10.53 -4.59
C ALA A 15 -1.32 -10.56 -5.61
N GLY A 16 -0.26 -9.77 -5.41
CA GLY A 16 0.89 -9.69 -6.32
C GLY A 16 0.56 -9.00 -7.65
N VAL A 17 -0.48 -8.16 -7.69
CA VAL A 17 -0.92 -7.48 -8.91
C VAL A 17 -0.25 -6.11 -9.03
N PRO A 18 0.65 -5.89 -10.01
CA PRO A 18 1.24 -4.59 -10.27
C PRO A 18 0.19 -3.52 -10.58
N HIS A 19 0.32 -2.39 -9.93
CA HIS A 19 -0.67 -1.32 -10.05
C HIS A 19 -0.06 0.07 -9.84
N ILE A 20 -0.84 1.07 -10.20
CA ILE A 20 -0.59 2.48 -9.90
C ILE A 20 -1.73 3.04 -9.07
N ILE A 21 -1.44 4.06 -8.27
CA ILE A 21 -2.45 4.85 -7.59
C ILE A 21 -2.74 6.10 -8.41
N GLY A 22 -4.02 6.32 -8.71
CA GLY A 22 -4.51 7.55 -9.31
C GLY A 22 -5.51 8.21 -8.38
N TYR A 23 -5.22 9.45 -7.92
CA TYR A 23 -6.09 10.14 -6.98
C TYR A 23 -6.12 11.64 -7.22
N LYS A 24 -7.34 12.18 -7.32
CA LYS A 24 -7.60 13.62 -7.40
C LYS A 24 -8.59 14.03 -6.32
N VAL A 25 -8.26 15.09 -5.60
CA VAL A 25 -9.19 15.78 -4.70
C VAL A 25 -9.44 17.20 -5.19
N SER A 26 -10.42 17.87 -4.60
CA SER A 26 -10.67 19.28 -4.94
C SER A 26 -9.41 20.14 -4.71
N PRO A 27 -9.20 21.20 -5.49
CA PRO A 27 -8.02 22.06 -5.32
C PRO A 27 -7.88 22.61 -3.90
N LEU A 28 -8.98 22.93 -3.26
CA LEU A 28 -9.01 23.43 -1.88
C LEU A 28 -8.51 22.35 -0.89
N THR A 29 -9.00 21.14 -1.02
CA THR A 29 -8.55 19.99 -0.21
C THR A 29 -7.06 19.71 -0.43
N ALA A 30 -6.59 19.77 -1.68
CA ALA A 30 -5.19 19.56 -2.00
C ALA A 30 -4.27 20.56 -1.31
N VAL A 31 -4.64 21.86 -1.28
CA VAL A 31 -3.88 22.89 -0.58
C VAL A 31 -3.85 22.64 0.92
N LEU A 32 -4.99 22.27 1.51
CA LEU A 32 -5.07 21.95 2.95
C LEU A 32 -4.16 20.77 3.30
N VAL A 33 -4.26 19.67 2.55
CA VAL A 33 -3.46 18.47 2.76
C VAL A 33 -1.97 18.79 2.63
N ARG A 34 -1.54 19.49 1.59
CA ARG A 34 -0.13 19.90 1.42
C ARG A 34 0.39 20.77 2.58
N LYS A 35 -0.45 21.65 3.12
CA LYS A 35 -0.05 22.58 4.20
C LYS A 35 0.04 21.92 5.55
N PHE A 36 -0.85 20.96 5.85
CA PHE A 36 -0.98 20.38 7.19
C PHE A 36 -0.42 18.96 7.29
N MET A 37 -0.28 18.23 6.20
CA MET A 37 0.17 16.85 6.19
C MET A 37 1.50 16.72 5.44
N HIS A 38 2.58 16.54 6.16
CA HIS A 38 3.90 16.20 5.60
C HIS A 38 3.96 14.69 5.28
N ILE A 39 2.95 14.19 4.54
CA ILE A 39 2.87 12.78 4.16
C ILE A 39 3.73 12.57 2.92
N GLN A 40 4.70 11.70 3.02
CA GLN A 40 5.58 11.35 1.92
C GLN A 40 4.90 10.40 0.92
N PHE A 41 4.04 9.50 1.41
CA PHE A 41 3.32 8.51 0.60
C PHE A 41 1.87 8.40 1.06
N VAL A 42 0.94 8.14 0.12
CA VAL A 42 -0.48 7.89 0.41
C VAL A 42 -0.85 6.42 0.27
N ASN A 43 -0.03 5.63 -0.39
CA ASN A 43 -0.20 4.19 -0.56
C ASN A 43 0.37 3.43 0.65
N LEU A 44 -0.40 2.51 1.21
CA LEU A 44 0.00 1.73 2.39
C LEU A 44 1.28 0.91 2.16
N SER A 45 1.45 0.32 0.98
CA SER A 45 2.65 -0.45 0.65
C SER A 45 3.90 0.43 0.66
N ASN A 46 3.82 1.66 0.13
CA ASN A 46 4.92 2.62 0.14
C ASN A 46 5.25 3.07 1.57
N ILE A 47 4.22 3.34 2.39
CA ILE A 47 4.37 3.71 3.80
C ILE A 47 5.06 2.58 4.57
N MET A 48 4.61 1.34 4.43
CA MET A 48 5.18 0.17 5.10
C MET A 48 6.64 -0.08 4.73
N LEU A 49 7.00 0.17 3.47
CA LEU A 49 8.35 -0.05 2.95
C LEU A 49 9.27 1.17 3.11
N GLY A 50 8.75 2.34 3.50
CA GLY A 50 9.48 3.59 3.61
C GLY A 50 10.05 4.10 2.27
N ARG A 51 9.55 3.60 1.15
CA ARG A 51 9.99 3.97 -0.21
C ARG A 51 8.88 3.80 -1.24
N GLU A 52 9.01 4.51 -2.36
CA GLU A 52 8.07 4.35 -3.47
C GLU A 52 8.31 3.03 -4.20
N VAL A 53 7.34 2.15 -4.14
CA VAL A 53 7.24 0.89 -4.90
C VAL A 53 6.07 0.97 -5.86
N VAL A 54 4.96 1.51 -5.39
CA VAL A 54 3.76 1.77 -6.18
C VAL A 54 3.75 3.23 -6.61
N PRO A 55 3.78 3.54 -7.92
CA PRO A 55 3.69 4.91 -8.39
C PRO A 55 2.40 5.58 -7.97
N GLU A 56 2.50 6.78 -7.40
CA GLU A 56 1.38 7.58 -6.93
C GLU A 56 1.16 8.78 -7.85
N LEU A 57 0.18 8.68 -8.74
CA LEU A 57 -0.22 9.77 -9.63
C LEU A 57 -1.25 10.65 -8.91
N LEU A 58 -0.77 11.66 -8.22
CA LEU A 58 -1.59 12.56 -7.42
C LEU A 58 -1.83 13.89 -8.15
N GLN A 59 -3.04 14.41 -8.04
CA GLN A 59 -3.42 15.75 -8.54
C GLN A 59 -3.00 15.99 -10.01
N GLU A 60 -2.03 16.84 -10.26
CA GLU A 60 -1.55 17.24 -11.57
C GLU A 60 -0.86 16.10 -12.32
N GLN A 61 -0.33 15.12 -11.60
CA GLN A 61 0.27 13.92 -12.19
C GLN A 61 -0.76 12.88 -12.65
N CYS A 62 -1.98 12.94 -12.11
CA CYS A 62 -3.07 12.04 -12.48
C CYS A 62 -3.71 12.47 -13.80
N VAL A 63 -2.99 12.25 -14.89
CA VAL A 63 -3.41 12.56 -16.28
C VAL A 63 -3.28 11.35 -17.17
N PRO A 64 -4.11 11.24 -18.23
CA PRO A 64 -4.14 10.04 -19.09
C PRO A 64 -2.78 9.63 -19.64
N GLY A 65 -1.95 10.60 -20.03
CA GLY A 65 -0.61 10.34 -20.58
C GLY A 65 0.31 9.63 -19.58
N ASN A 66 0.30 10.02 -18.30
CA ASN A 66 1.07 9.36 -17.26
C ASN A 66 0.54 7.96 -16.95
N ILE A 67 -0.79 7.83 -16.85
CA ILE A 67 -1.44 6.55 -16.64
C ILE A 67 -1.06 5.56 -17.75
N CYS A 68 -1.24 5.96 -19.02
CA CYS A 68 -0.89 5.12 -20.16
C CYS A 68 0.60 4.73 -20.16
N ARG A 69 1.51 5.64 -19.78
CA ARG A 69 2.94 5.36 -19.70
C ARG A 69 3.22 4.22 -18.71
N TYR A 70 2.65 4.25 -17.51
CA TYR A 70 2.84 3.19 -16.52
C TYR A 70 2.17 1.86 -16.93
N ILE A 71 0.98 1.91 -17.51
CA ILE A 71 0.31 0.70 -18.01
C ILE A 71 1.16 0.02 -19.10
N LYS A 72 1.73 0.78 -20.04
CA LYS A 72 2.63 0.24 -21.06
C LYS A 72 3.87 -0.42 -20.45
N ARG A 73 4.46 0.18 -19.41
CA ARG A 73 5.60 -0.38 -18.69
C ARG A 73 5.26 -1.69 -17.99
N PHE A 74 4.09 -1.79 -17.38
CA PHE A 74 3.62 -3.05 -16.78
C PHE A 74 3.39 -4.15 -17.81
N LEU A 75 2.82 -3.80 -18.97
CA LEU A 75 2.63 -4.77 -20.06
C LEU A 75 3.97 -5.25 -20.64
N ALA A 76 4.98 -4.39 -20.68
CA ALA A 76 6.32 -4.72 -21.11
C ALA A 76 7.13 -5.51 -20.04
N LYS A 77 6.60 -5.64 -18.83
CA LYS A 77 7.29 -6.25 -17.68
C LYS A 77 8.69 -5.67 -17.45
N ASP A 78 8.80 -4.35 -17.48
CA ASP A 78 10.07 -3.65 -17.24
C ASP A 78 10.46 -3.61 -15.76
N ASP A 79 11.50 -2.87 -15.41
CA ASP A 79 12.08 -2.74 -14.07
C ASP A 79 11.05 -2.28 -13.00
N ILE A 80 10.01 -1.53 -13.38
CA ILE A 80 8.92 -1.15 -12.47
C ILE A 80 8.08 -2.37 -12.07
N PHE A 81 7.82 -3.26 -13.01
CA PHE A 81 7.07 -4.49 -12.74
C PHE A 81 7.84 -5.36 -11.72
N GLU A 82 9.13 -5.58 -11.95
CA GLU A 82 9.97 -6.38 -11.06
C GLU A 82 10.09 -5.75 -9.67
N ARG A 83 10.37 -4.45 -9.59
CA ARG A 83 10.45 -3.74 -8.31
C ARG A 83 9.15 -3.79 -7.49
N GLN A 84 8.00 -3.78 -8.15
CA GLN A 84 6.73 -3.94 -7.46
C GLN A 84 6.55 -5.36 -6.94
N THR A 85 6.86 -6.37 -7.76
CA THR A 85 6.75 -7.78 -7.37
C THR A 85 7.59 -8.07 -6.13
N ASP A 86 8.86 -7.62 -6.12
CA ASP A 86 9.75 -7.76 -4.97
C ASP A 86 9.26 -6.97 -3.74
N GLY A 87 8.75 -5.77 -3.97
CA GLY A 87 8.18 -4.96 -2.90
C GLY A 87 6.94 -5.59 -2.27
N PHE A 88 6.07 -6.17 -3.08
CA PHE A 88 4.86 -6.85 -2.60
C PHE A 88 5.18 -8.11 -1.81
N GLN A 89 6.24 -8.82 -2.17
CA GLN A 89 6.72 -9.93 -1.34
C GLN A 89 7.08 -9.45 0.07
N LYS A 90 7.82 -8.35 0.20
CA LYS A 90 8.16 -7.75 1.50
C LYS A 90 6.93 -7.25 2.28
N VAL A 91 5.95 -6.67 1.58
CA VAL A 91 4.67 -6.28 2.21
C VAL A 91 3.97 -7.50 2.82
N ARG A 92 3.91 -8.61 2.10
CA ARG A 92 3.33 -9.88 2.60
C ARG A 92 4.07 -10.39 3.83
N GLU A 93 5.39 -10.33 3.85
CA GLU A 93 6.22 -10.72 5.00
C GLU A 93 5.94 -9.82 6.22
N ILE A 94 5.87 -8.49 6.04
CA ILE A 94 5.55 -7.53 7.11
C ILE A 94 4.15 -7.80 7.68
N LEU A 95 3.19 -8.18 6.84
CA LEU A 95 1.82 -8.50 7.26
C LEU A 95 1.71 -9.89 7.90
N GLY A 96 2.79 -10.66 7.95
CA GLY A 96 2.78 -12.03 8.49
C GLY A 96 1.95 -13.00 7.65
N LEU A 97 1.82 -12.76 6.36
CA LEU A 97 1.09 -13.63 5.44
C LEU A 97 1.97 -14.82 5.03
N GLY A 98 2.18 -15.74 5.94
CA GLY A 98 2.99 -16.94 5.74
C GLY A 98 2.35 -18.17 6.36
N GLU A 99 2.73 -18.49 7.59
CA GLU A 99 2.28 -19.71 8.28
C GLU A 99 0.95 -19.52 9.03
N GLN A 100 0.67 -18.33 9.53
CA GLN A 100 -0.57 -18.01 10.24
C GLN A 100 -1.32 -16.86 9.55
N THR A 101 -2.65 -16.89 9.62
CA THR A 101 -3.48 -15.80 9.11
C THR A 101 -3.43 -14.58 10.06
N PRO A 102 -3.64 -13.35 9.56
CA PRO A 102 -3.75 -12.18 10.42
C PRO A 102 -4.78 -12.31 11.55
N SER A 103 -5.86 -13.06 11.31
CA SER A 103 -6.91 -13.33 12.30
C SER A 103 -6.42 -14.25 13.41
N GLU A 104 -5.63 -15.28 13.10
CA GLU A 104 -5.02 -16.16 14.09
C GLU A 104 -4.02 -15.40 14.96
N ASN A 105 -3.14 -14.59 14.35
CA ASN A 105 -2.20 -13.75 15.08
C ASN A 105 -2.90 -12.77 16.02
N ALA A 106 -4.01 -12.17 15.58
CA ALA A 106 -4.81 -11.27 16.42
C ALA A 106 -5.48 -12.02 17.59
N CYS A 107 -5.99 -13.21 17.34
CA CYS A 107 -6.59 -14.08 18.37
C CYS A 107 -5.55 -14.44 19.44
N ASP A 108 -4.38 -14.91 19.02
CA ASP A 108 -3.29 -15.30 19.91
C ASP A 108 -2.82 -14.13 20.78
N ALA A 109 -2.71 -12.94 20.20
CA ALA A 109 -2.35 -11.73 20.95
C ALA A 109 -3.39 -11.38 22.03
N VAL A 110 -4.68 -11.50 21.74
CA VAL A 110 -5.77 -11.26 22.70
C VAL A 110 -5.75 -12.32 23.79
N LEU A 111 -5.63 -13.59 23.44
CA LEU A 111 -5.59 -14.70 24.41
C LEU A 111 -4.42 -14.56 25.37
N LYS A 112 -3.23 -14.23 24.88
CA LYS A 112 -2.04 -13.98 25.69
C LYS A 112 -2.24 -12.87 26.71
N LEU A 113 -2.85 -11.75 26.31
CA LEU A 113 -3.18 -10.64 27.23
C LEU A 113 -4.18 -11.04 28.30
N ILE A 114 -5.15 -11.92 27.98
CA ILE A 114 -6.11 -12.40 28.96
C ILE A 114 -5.43 -13.30 30.00
N GLU A 115 -4.52 -14.17 29.56
CA GLU A 115 -3.76 -15.06 30.45
C GLU A 115 -2.83 -14.28 31.40
N GLU A 116 -2.09 -13.31 30.89
CA GLU A 116 -1.23 -12.42 31.67
C GLU A 116 -2.01 -11.68 32.77
N LYS A 117 -3.22 -11.17 32.44
CA LYS A 117 -4.09 -10.51 33.43
C LYS A 117 -4.68 -11.45 34.47
N LYS A 118 -4.85 -12.73 34.17
CA LYS A 118 -5.31 -13.72 35.15
C LYS A 118 -4.22 -14.11 36.14
N GLN A 119 -2.95 -14.11 35.70
CA GLN A 119 -1.81 -14.43 36.57
C GLN A 119 -1.43 -13.27 37.51
N THR A 120 -1.84 -12.05 37.18
CA THR A 120 -1.53 -10.84 37.98
C THR A 120 -2.61 -10.50 39.03
N ARG A 121 -3.66 -11.34 39.14
CA ARG A 121 -4.71 -11.25 40.16
C ARG A 121 -4.60 -12.35 41.21
#